data_1067be4c12f9d2cc85b85305c54dcd70
#
_entry.id   1067be4c12f9d2cc85b85305c54dcd70
#
_cell.length_a   1.000
_cell.length_b   1.000
_cell.length_c   1.000
_cell.angle_alpha   90.00
_cell.angle_beta   90.00
_cell.angle_gamma   90.00
#
_symmetry.space_group_name_H-M   'P 1'
#
loop_
_entity.id
_entity.type
_entity.pdbx_description
1 polymer ?
#
loop_
_entity_poly.entity_id
_entity_poly.type
_entity_poly.pdbx_seq_one_letter_code
_entity_poly.pdbx_strand_id
1 'polypeptide(L)'
;TTYLRDLSVFEKDIFPALGNMPIDQIKGKDVLACAKKIEARGAQEMAKRSIPLAGRIFRFAIRKGLIENDPTPHLHEALKPRKVKHMARLDISEFPPFLERMDRYHGNPVIKTALQLMTLTFVRTAELRMMKWEEIDFDNKIWRIPAEKMKMALPHLVPLSTQAIELLESLLPV
;
A
#
# COMPACT_ATOMS: atom_id res chain seq x y z
N THR A 1 -3.75 0.76 -8.93
CA THR A 1 -4.89 0.79 -8.00
C THR A 1 -5.14 -0.58 -7.41
N THR A 2 -5.81 -0.66 -6.24
CA THR A 2 -6.16 -1.92 -5.57
C THR A 2 -7.00 -2.81 -6.49
N TYR A 3 -7.94 -2.23 -7.22
CA TYR A 3 -8.80 -2.93 -8.18
C TYR A 3 -7.99 -3.72 -9.23
N LEU A 4 -7.06 -3.09 -9.93
CA LEU A 4 -6.26 -3.75 -10.97
C LEU A 4 -5.42 -4.91 -10.41
N ARG A 5 -4.90 -4.73 -9.19
CA ARG A 5 -4.15 -5.78 -8.51
C ARG A 5 -5.04 -6.96 -8.11
N ASP A 6 -6.24 -6.68 -7.60
CA ASP A 6 -7.20 -7.72 -7.24
C ASP A 6 -7.71 -8.44 -8.50
N LEU A 7 -8.02 -7.71 -9.57
CA LEU A 7 -8.40 -8.27 -10.87
C LEU A 7 -7.32 -9.19 -11.41
N SER A 8 -6.05 -8.79 -11.36
CA SER A 8 -4.93 -9.64 -11.79
C SER A 8 -4.85 -10.97 -11.04
N VAL A 9 -5.25 -11.02 -9.76
CA VAL A 9 -5.31 -12.29 -9.01
C VAL A 9 -6.44 -13.17 -9.54
N PHE A 10 -7.58 -12.58 -9.84
CA PHE A 10 -8.69 -13.35 -10.44
C PHE A 10 -8.32 -13.91 -11.81
N GLU A 11 -7.79 -13.09 -12.70
CA GLU A 11 -7.45 -13.50 -14.08
C GLU A 11 -6.34 -14.55 -14.13
N LYS A 12 -5.32 -14.41 -13.28
CA LYS A 12 -4.16 -15.31 -13.33
C LYS A 12 -4.33 -16.58 -12.52
N ASP A 13 -5.09 -16.53 -11.43
CA ASP A 13 -5.07 -17.60 -10.44
C ASP A 13 -6.45 -18.21 -10.20
N ILE A 14 -7.51 -17.41 -10.10
CA ILE A 14 -8.83 -17.87 -9.69
C ILE A 14 -9.66 -18.32 -10.89
N PHE A 15 -9.81 -17.48 -11.91
CA PHE A 15 -10.62 -17.79 -13.08
C PHE A 15 -10.16 -19.03 -13.86
N PRO A 16 -8.85 -19.28 -14.08
CA PRO A 16 -8.42 -20.50 -14.75
C PRO A 16 -8.80 -21.78 -14.00
N ALA A 17 -9.00 -21.71 -12.70
CA ALA A 17 -9.36 -22.88 -11.88
C ALA A 17 -10.86 -22.99 -11.59
N LEU A 18 -11.54 -21.88 -11.38
CA LEU A 18 -12.91 -21.84 -10.86
C LEU A 18 -13.89 -21.08 -11.77
N GLY A 19 -13.42 -20.31 -12.74
CA GLY A 19 -14.25 -19.39 -13.52
C GLY A 19 -15.34 -20.04 -14.35
N ASN A 20 -15.16 -21.30 -14.76
CA ASN A 20 -16.15 -22.07 -15.51
C ASN A 20 -17.07 -22.93 -14.65
N MET A 21 -16.91 -22.90 -13.30
CA MET A 21 -17.76 -23.64 -12.39
C MET A 21 -18.95 -22.78 -11.95
N PRO A 22 -20.17 -23.32 -11.92
CA PRO A 22 -21.30 -22.65 -11.28
C PRO A 22 -20.98 -22.36 -9.83
N ILE A 23 -21.34 -21.14 -9.35
CA ILE A 23 -20.91 -20.63 -8.04
C ILE A 23 -21.45 -21.47 -6.88
N ASP A 24 -22.62 -22.06 -7.03
CA ASP A 24 -23.27 -22.97 -6.08
C ASP A 24 -22.56 -24.32 -5.95
N GLN A 25 -21.77 -24.71 -6.95
CA GLN A 25 -21.00 -25.96 -6.98
C GLN A 25 -19.57 -25.80 -6.42
N ILE A 26 -19.06 -24.57 -6.32
CA ILE A 26 -17.72 -24.33 -5.80
C ILE A 26 -17.70 -24.54 -4.27
N LYS A 27 -16.85 -25.48 -3.83
CA LYS A 27 -16.68 -25.82 -2.42
C LYS A 27 -15.38 -25.25 -1.86
N GLY A 28 -15.26 -25.21 -0.54
CA GLY A 28 -14.04 -24.74 0.14
C GLY A 28 -12.77 -25.47 -0.30
N LYS A 29 -12.85 -26.78 -0.60
CA LYS A 29 -11.73 -27.55 -1.12
C LYS A 29 -11.20 -27.03 -2.47
N ASP A 30 -12.07 -26.51 -3.33
CA ASP A 30 -11.72 -26.03 -4.66
C ASP A 30 -10.99 -24.68 -4.57
N VAL A 31 -11.50 -23.78 -3.70
CA VAL A 31 -10.84 -22.52 -3.38
C VAL A 31 -9.49 -22.75 -2.70
N LEU A 32 -9.43 -23.71 -1.76
CA LEU A 32 -8.17 -24.06 -1.10
C LEU A 32 -7.15 -24.65 -2.08
N ALA A 33 -7.57 -25.49 -3.00
CA ALA A 33 -6.70 -26.07 -4.02
C ALA A 33 -6.11 -24.96 -4.93
N CYS A 34 -6.91 -23.96 -5.28
CA CYS A 34 -6.44 -22.78 -6.01
C CYS A 34 -5.39 -22.01 -5.18
N ALA A 35 -5.66 -21.71 -3.93
CA ALA A 35 -4.71 -21.01 -3.05
C ALA A 35 -3.41 -21.82 -2.84
N LYS A 36 -3.47 -23.13 -2.70
CA LYS A 36 -2.28 -24.02 -2.61
C LYS A 36 -1.45 -24.03 -3.88
N LYS A 37 -2.04 -23.92 -5.08
CA LYS A 37 -1.27 -23.75 -6.32
C LYS A 37 -0.48 -22.44 -6.33
N ILE A 38 -1.08 -21.35 -5.83
CA ILE A 38 -0.38 -20.07 -5.68
C ILE A 38 0.75 -20.20 -4.66
N GLU A 39 0.51 -20.87 -3.53
CA GLU A 39 1.52 -21.13 -2.50
C GLU A 39 2.70 -21.94 -3.04
N ALA A 40 2.43 -23.00 -3.80
CA ALA A 40 3.44 -23.92 -4.35
C ALA A 40 4.44 -23.20 -5.28
N ARG A 41 4.04 -22.14 -5.98
CA ARG A 41 4.96 -21.31 -6.77
C ARG A 41 5.75 -20.26 -5.96
N GLY A 42 5.68 -20.32 -4.62
CA GLY A 42 6.40 -19.42 -3.72
C GLY A 42 5.67 -18.11 -3.36
N ALA A 43 4.48 -17.86 -3.91
CA ALA A 43 3.71 -16.62 -3.71
C ALA A 43 2.78 -16.70 -2.47
N GLN A 44 3.34 -17.00 -1.29
CA GLN A 44 2.59 -17.23 -0.03
C GLN A 44 1.66 -16.07 0.36
N GLU A 45 2.11 -14.81 0.16
CA GLU A 45 1.27 -13.62 0.44
C GLU A 45 0.04 -13.59 -0.46
N MET A 46 0.25 -13.89 -1.73
CA MET A 46 -0.82 -13.90 -2.71
C MET A 46 -1.79 -15.05 -2.48
N ALA A 47 -1.28 -16.24 -2.07
CA ALA A 47 -2.12 -17.37 -1.67
C ALA A 47 -3.05 -17.00 -0.51
N LYS A 48 -2.51 -16.39 0.55
CA LYS A 48 -3.33 -15.91 1.68
C LYS A 48 -4.34 -14.85 1.27
N ARG A 49 -3.97 -13.97 0.34
CA ARG A 49 -4.82 -12.90 -0.15
C ARG A 49 -5.92 -13.39 -1.10
N SER A 50 -5.70 -14.46 -1.87
CA SER A 50 -6.67 -14.99 -2.83
C SER A 50 -7.95 -15.49 -2.14
N ILE A 51 -7.86 -16.08 -0.94
CA ILE A 51 -9.00 -16.62 -0.18
C ILE A 51 -10.00 -15.51 0.19
N PRO A 52 -9.65 -14.43 0.90
CA PRO A 52 -10.61 -13.36 1.20
C PRO A 52 -11.11 -12.62 -0.04
N LEU A 53 -10.32 -12.59 -1.14
CA LEU A 53 -10.79 -12.05 -2.42
C LEU A 53 -11.92 -12.92 -2.99
N ALA A 54 -11.74 -14.25 -3.04
CA ALA A 54 -12.79 -15.18 -3.44
C ALA A 54 -14.02 -15.04 -2.54
N GLY A 55 -13.84 -14.96 -1.21
CA GLY A 55 -14.91 -14.75 -0.25
C GLY A 55 -15.74 -13.48 -0.50
N ARG A 56 -15.15 -12.42 -1.06
CA ARG A 56 -15.93 -11.24 -1.46
C ARG A 56 -16.95 -11.56 -2.56
N ILE A 57 -16.60 -12.44 -3.49
CA ILE A 57 -17.52 -12.89 -4.56
C ILE A 57 -18.62 -13.76 -3.98
N PHE A 58 -18.29 -14.74 -3.11
CA PHE A 58 -19.32 -15.57 -2.47
C PHE A 58 -20.30 -14.75 -1.62
N ARG A 59 -19.80 -13.81 -0.82
CA ARG A 59 -20.68 -12.90 -0.05
C ARG A 59 -21.52 -11.99 -0.94
N PHE A 60 -21.03 -11.60 -2.12
CA PHE A 60 -21.87 -10.92 -3.12
C PHE A 60 -22.96 -11.85 -3.65
N ALA A 61 -22.63 -13.10 -3.98
CA ALA A 61 -23.58 -14.10 -4.46
C ALA A 61 -24.69 -14.41 -3.41
N ILE A 62 -24.33 -14.50 -2.12
CA ILE A 62 -25.30 -14.65 -1.02
C ILE A 62 -26.28 -13.47 -1.02
N ARG A 63 -25.78 -12.22 -1.10
CA ARG A 63 -26.66 -11.03 -1.15
C ARG A 63 -27.59 -10.99 -2.38
N LYS A 64 -27.22 -11.73 -3.44
CA LYS A 64 -28.06 -11.88 -4.65
C LYS A 64 -28.95 -13.13 -4.62
N GLY A 65 -28.94 -13.89 -3.54
CA GLY A 65 -29.72 -15.13 -3.41
C GLY A 65 -29.29 -16.27 -4.32
N LEU A 66 -28.05 -16.24 -4.84
CA LEU A 66 -27.50 -17.27 -5.72
C LEU A 66 -26.97 -18.48 -4.97
N ILE A 67 -26.54 -18.29 -3.74
CA ILE A 67 -26.00 -19.31 -2.82
C ILE A 67 -26.40 -18.94 -1.38
N GLU A 68 -26.38 -19.93 -0.49
CA GLU A 68 -26.74 -19.74 0.92
C GLU A 68 -25.52 -19.50 1.82
N ASN A 69 -24.36 -20.08 1.48
CA ASN A 69 -23.21 -20.10 2.35
C ASN A 69 -21.92 -19.69 1.65
N ASP A 70 -21.03 -18.99 2.38
CA ASP A 70 -19.67 -18.68 1.95
C ASP A 70 -18.74 -19.87 2.29
N PRO A 71 -18.12 -20.52 1.29
CA PRO A 71 -17.24 -21.66 1.54
C PRO A 71 -15.81 -21.29 1.95
N THR A 72 -15.50 -20.00 2.12
CA THR A 72 -14.12 -19.53 2.34
C THR A 72 -13.67 -19.33 3.79
N PRO A 73 -14.53 -19.25 4.83
CA PRO A 73 -14.09 -19.07 6.19
C PRO A 73 -13.05 -20.12 6.62
N HIS A 74 -12.05 -19.68 7.38
CA HIS A 74 -10.96 -20.50 7.93
C HIS A 74 -10.02 -21.20 6.94
N LEU A 75 -10.25 -21.14 5.63
CA LEU A 75 -9.37 -21.80 4.66
C LEU A 75 -7.92 -21.31 4.71
N HIS A 76 -7.68 -20.07 5.12
CA HIS A 76 -6.34 -19.51 5.26
C HIS A 76 -5.48 -20.22 6.29
N GLU A 77 -6.10 -20.89 7.27
CA GLU A 77 -5.42 -21.68 8.32
C GLU A 77 -4.74 -22.95 7.75
N ALA A 78 -5.25 -23.44 6.60
CA ALA A 78 -4.67 -24.58 5.90
C ALA A 78 -3.46 -24.23 4.99
N LEU A 79 -3.09 -22.94 4.92
CA LEU A 79 -1.89 -22.47 4.23
C LEU A 79 -0.71 -22.39 5.19
N LYS A 80 0.51 -22.59 4.66
CA LYS A 80 1.73 -22.48 5.45
C LYS A 80 1.85 -21.11 6.12
N PRO A 81 2.24 -21.03 7.40
CA PRO A 81 2.51 -19.77 8.06
C PRO A 81 3.66 -19.06 7.35
N ARG A 82 3.45 -17.80 6.96
CA ARG A 82 4.52 -16.98 6.38
C ARG A 82 5.40 -16.43 7.51
N LYS A 83 6.71 -16.63 7.39
CA LYS A 83 7.67 -15.87 8.18
C LYS A 83 7.69 -14.43 7.65
N VAL A 84 7.14 -13.51 8.43
CA VAL A 84 7.18 -12.08 8.09
C VAL A 84 8.58 -11.56 8.35
N LYS A 85 9.28 -11.14 7.29
CA LYS A 85 10.49 -10.33 7.44
C LYS A 85 10.05 -8.87 7.42
N HIS A 86 10.18 -8.19 8.53
CA HIS A 86 9.88 -6.76 8.61
C HIS A 86 10.81 -5.98 7.69
N MET A 87 10.32 -4.87 7.16
CA MET A 87 11.16 -3.91 6.44
C MET A 87 12.25 -3.40 7.38
N ALA A 88 13.42 -3.08 6.82
CA ALA A 88 14.47 -2.41 7.57
C ALA A 88 13.94 -1.09 8.16
N ARG A 89 14.31 -0.82 9.39
CA ARG A 89 14.02 0.42 10.09
C ARG A 89 15.31 0.92 10.70
N LEU A 90 15.39 2.21 10.93
CA LEU A 90 16.48 2.81 11.69
C LEU A 90 16.16 2.71 13.18
N ASP A 91 17.12 2.26 13.97
CA ASP A 91 17.07 2.44 15.42
C ASP A 91 17.53 3.86 15.78
N ILE A 92 17.19 4.33 17.00
CA ILE A 92 17.52 5.70 17.44
C ILE A 92 19.01 5.99 17.32
N SER A 93 19.86 5.02 17.61
CA SER A 93 21.33 5.14 17.50
C SER A 93 21.83 5.30 16.06
N GLU A 94 21.07 4.83 15.08
CA GLU A 94 21.41 4.90 13.65
C GLU A 94 20.94 6.22 13.01
N PHE A 95 20.06 6.95 13.70
CA PHE A 95 19.46 8.17 13.17
C PHE A 95 20.48 9.30 12.96
N PRO A 96 21.38 9.64 13.92
CA PRO A 96 22.40 10.67 13.70
C PRO A 96 23.32 10.37 12.50
N PRO A 97 23.95 9.18 12.38
CA PRO A 97 24.76 8.87 11.21
C PRO A 97 23.97 8.82 9.90
N PHE A 98 22.67 8.54 9.93
CA PHE A 98 21.80 8.65 8.76
C PHE A 98 21.65 10.12 8.31
N LEU A 99 21.41 11.06 9.25
CA LEU A 99 21.31 12.49 8.96
C LEU A 99 22.62 13.03 8.38
N GLU A 100 23.77 12.67 8.97
CA GLU A 100 25.08 13.06 8.43
C GLU A 100 25.31 12.57 7.00
N ARG A 101 24.94 11.33 6.69
CA ARG A 101 25.05 10.80 5.32
C ARG A 101 24.15 11.53 4.34
N MET A 102 22.94 11.89 4.80
CA MET A 102 22.00 12.67 4.00
C MET A 102 22.55 14.08 3.72
N ASP A 103 23.18 14.72 4.69
CA ASP A 103 23.81 16.03 4.48
C ASP A 103 24.98 15.98 3.53
N ARG A 104 25.76 14.90 3.55
CA ARG A 104 26.88 14.65 2.62
C ARG A 104 26.44 14.11 1.25
N TYR A 105 25.14 13.98 1.01
CA TYR A 105 24.67 13.51 -0.30
C TYR A 105 24.87 14.60 -1.37
N HIS A 106 25.70 14.31 -2.37
CA HIS A 106 26.07 15.22 -3.47
C HIS A 106 25.31 14.95 -4.77
N GLY A 107 24.24 14.19 -4.72
CA GLY A 107 23.40 13.92 -5.91
C GLY A 107 22.43 15.07 -6.21
N ASN A 108 21.32 14.73 -6.84
CA ASN A 108 20.29 15.71 -7.21
C ASN A 108 19.76 16.46 -5.96
N PRO A 109 19.83 17.81 -5.95
CA PRO A 109 19.41 18.63 -4.80
C PRO A 109 17.92 18.44 -4.44
N VAL A 110 17.05 18.25 -5.43
CA VAL A 110 15.62 17.98 -5.20
C VAL A 110 15.42 16.68 -4.41
N ILE A 111 16.21 15.64 -4.73
CA ILE A 111 16.16 14.36 -3.99
C ILE A 111 16.67 14.55 -2.57
N LYS A 112 17.76 15.29 -2.37
CA LYS A 112 18.30 15.60 -1.04
C LYS A 112 17.24 16.31 -0.19
N THR A 113 16.69 17.39 -0.70
CA THR A 113 15.66 18.16 -0.01
C THR A 113 14.41 17.33 0.28
N ALA A 114 13.98 16.49 -0.65
CA ALA A 114 12.85 15.59 -0.43
C ALA A 114 13.11 14.60 0.72
N LEU A 115 14.30 14.02 0.83
CA LEU A 115 14.68 13.15 1.93
C LEU A 115 14.69 13.89 3.27
N GLN A 116 15.23 15.12 3.30
CA GLN A 116 15.23 15.97 4.49
C GLN A 116 13.80 16.37 4.91
N LEU A 117 12.96 16.76 3.96
CA LEU A 117 11.53 17.06 4.21
C LEU A 117 10.77 15.86 4.76
N MET A 118 11.04 14.64 4.27
CA MET A 118 10.43 13.43 4.82
C MET A 118 10.75 13.23 6.30
N THR A 119 11.97 13.53 6.73
CA THR A 119 12.35 13.40 8.15
C THR A 119 11.71 14.46 9.03
N LEU A 120 11.40 15.65 8.48
CA LEU A 120 10.79 16.76 9.22
C LEU A 120 9.26 16.70 9.26
N THR A 121 8.62 16.08 8.24
CA THR A 121 7.16 16.13 8.08
C THR A 121 6.46 14.79 8.28
N PHE A 122 7.18 13.66 8.18
CA PHE A 122 6.64 12.30 8.26
C PHE A 122 5.49 12.00 7.30
N VAL A 123 5.35 12.74 6.21
CA VAL A 123 4.36 12.49 5.16
C VAL A 123 4.71 11.22 4.37
N ARG A 124 3.73 10.67 3.66
CA ARG A 124 4.01 9.51 2.79
C ARG A 124 4.83 9.94 1.59
N THR A 125 5.71 9.04 1.12
CA THR A 125 6.53 9.28 -0.08
C THR A 125 5.71 9.68 -1.30
N ALA A 126 4.49 9.14 -1.46
CA ALA A 126 3.61 9.51 -2.56
C ALA A 126 3.10 10.95 -2.44
N GLU A 127 2.78 11.38 -1.24
CA GLU A 127 2.32 12.75 -0.94
C GLU A 127 3.43 13.75 -1.28
N LEU A 128 4.66 13.51 -0.80
CA LEU A 128 5.80 14.37 -1.09
C LEU A 128 6.15 14.43 -2.58
N ARG A 129 6.16 13.28 -3.27
CA ARG A 129 6.46 13.22 -4.71
C ARG A 129 5.45 13.97 -5.59
N MET A 130 4.23 14.11 -5.10
CA MET A 130 3.13 14.78 -5.78
C MET A 130 2.87 16.20 -5.25
N MET A 131 3.77 16.69 -4.37
CA MET A 131 3.68 18.05 -3.81
C MET A 131 3.75 19.09 -4.93
N LYS A 132 2.95 20.15 -4.77
CA LYS A 132 2.94 21.31 -5.65
C LYS A 132 3.19 22.57 -4.83
N TRP A 133 3.79 23.58 -5.47
CA TRP A 133 4.09 24.87 -4.82
C TRP A 133 2.82 25.58 -4.32
N GLU A 134 1.72 25.48 -5.07
CA GLU A 134 0.44 26.10 -4.71
C GLU A 134 -0.16 25.53 -3.41
N GLU A 135 0.34 24.38 -2.94
CA GLU A 135 -0.11 23.76 -1.69
C GLU A 135 0.62 24.28 -0.47
N ILE A 136 1.72 25.03 -0.67
CA ILE A 136 2.57 25.56 0.39
C ILE A 136 2.16 26.99 0.74
N ASP A 137 1.70 27.16 1.96
CA ASP A 137 1.42 28.47 2.57
C ASP A 137 2.65 28.85 3.37
N PHE A 138 3.56 29.63 2.77
CA PHE A 138 4.82 30.05 3.39
C PHE A 138 4.59 30.99 4.58
N ASP A 139 3.58 31.86 4.51
CA ASP A 139 3.26 32.84 5.54
C ASP A 139 2.77 32.15 6.82
N ASN A 140 1.88 31.16 6.68
CA ASN A 140 1.34 30.40 7.81
C ASN A 140 2.18 29.13 8.11
N LYS A 141 3.22 28.85 7.33
CA LYS A 141 4.08 27.65 7.44
C LYS A 141 3.27 26.36 7.45
N ILE A 142 2.38 26.21 6.49
CA ILE A 142 1.50 25.04 6.37
C ILE A 142 1.56 24.49 4.95
N TRP A 143 1.74 23.19 4.82
CA TRP A 143 1.48 22.47 3.58
C TRP A 143 0.06 21.89 3.61
N ARG A 144 -0.78 22.29 2.66
CA ARG A 144 -2.18 21.87 2.51
C ARG A 144 -2.28 20.79 1.46
N ILE A 145 -2.31 19.52 1.87
CA ILE A 145 -2.45 18.40 0.94
C ILE A 145 -3.93 18.21 0.62
N PRO A 146 -4.35 18.37 -0.65
CA PRO A 146 -5.75 18.27 -1.00
C PRO A 146 -6.29 16.84 -0.88
N ALA A 147 -7.60 16.72 -0.66
CA ALA A 147 -8.30 15.46 -0.36
C ALA A 147 -8.12 14.39 -1.44
N GLU A 148 -8.06 14.79 -2.71
CA GLU A 148 -7.87 13.88 -3.85
C GLU A 148 -6.51 13.17 -3.87
N LYS A 149 -5.50 13.71 -3.19
CA LYS A 149 -4.19 13.08 -3.00
C LYS A 149 -4.15 12.14 -1.79
N MET A 150 -5.16 12.22 -0.92
CA MET A 150 -5.17 11.49 0.33
C MET A 150 -5.93 10.18 0.21
N LYS A 151 -5.38 9.12 0.83
CA LYS A 151 -6.01 7.78 0.84
C LYS A 151 -7.44 7.78 1.43
N MET A 152 -7.70 8.67 2.38
CA MET A 152 -8.99 8.76 3.07
C MET A 152 -9.91 9.84 2.47
N ALA A 153 -9.50 10.46 1.36
CA ALA A 153 -10.25 11.56 0.72
C ALA A 153 -10.61 12.71 1.68
N LEU A 154 -9.73 12.99 2.64
CA LEU A 154 -9.83 14.15 3.55
C LEU A 154 -8.56 15.00 3.37
N PRO A 155 -8.66 16.35 3.36
CA PRO A 155 -7.50 17.20 3.27
C PRO A 155 -6.61 17.02 4.49
N HIS A 156 -5.31 17.14 4.31
CA HIS A 156 -4.33 17.01 5.38
C HIS A 156 -3.49 18.27 5.49
N LEU A 157 -3.42 18.84 6.70
CA LEU A 157 -2.60 20.01 7.01
C LEU A 157 -1.32 19.55 7.69
N VAL A 158 -0.18 19.88 7.10
CA VAL A 158 1.14 19.55 7.62
C VAL A 158 1.82 20.84 8.07
N PRO A 159 2.01 21.05 9.37
CA PRO A 159 2.81 22.18 9.86
C PRO A 159 4.25 22.06 9.39
N LEU A 160 4.81 23.15 8.89
CA LEU A 160 6.19 23.21 8.43
C LEU A 160 7.06 23.91 9.47
N SER A 161 8.10 23.23 9.91
CA SER A 161 9.13 23.85 10.76
C SER A 161 9.91 24.91 9.98
N THR A 162 10.65 25.78 10.69
CA THR A 162 11.52 26.75 10.03
C THR A 162 12.52 26.07 9.09
N GLN A 163 13.10 24.95 9.53
CA GLN A 163 14.02 24.16 8.70
C GLN A 163 13.34 23.63 7.43
N ALA A 164 12.07 23.20 7.52
CA ALA A 164 11.33 22.73 6.34
C ALA A 164 11.06 23.87 5.35
N ILE A 165 10.75 25.05 5.83
CA ILE A 165 10.59 26.26 5.01
C ILE A 165 11.90 26.61 4.31
N GLU A 166 13.01 26.71 5.01
CA GLU A 166 14.34 27.01 4.46
C GLU A 166 14.73 26.01 3.35
N LEU A 167 14.43 24.73 3.56
CA LEU A 167 14.65 23.68 2.55
C LEU A 167 13.80 23.89 1.29
N LEU A 168 12.54 24.27 1.45
CA LEU A 168 11.65 24.54 0.32
C LEU A 168 12.10 25.81 -0.42
N GLU A 169 12.44 26.90 0.29
CA GLU A 169 12.94 28.13 -0.30
C GLU A 169 14.21 27.91 -1.12
N SER A 170 15.09 27.01 -0.66
CA SER A 170 16.32 26.66 -1.41
C SER A 170 16.08 26.03 -2.78
N LEU A 171 14.87 25.56 -3.06
CA LEU A 171 14.46 24.98 -4.34
C LEU A 171 13.64 25.94 -5.20
N LEU A 172 13.24 27.09 -4.67
CA LEU A 172 12.55 28.08 -5.49
C LEU A 172 13.47 28.56 -6.62
N PRO A 173 12.97 28.69 -7.86
CA PRO A 173 13.74 29.29 -8.93
C PRO A 173 14.09 30.74 -8.55
N VAL A 174 15.37 31.09 -8.69
CA VAL A 174 15.88 32.45 -8.51
C VAL A 174 15.36 33.35 -9.61
#